data_51763a4bad931013e09da2b11f633dcd
#
_entry.id   51763a4bad931013e09da2b11f633dcd
#
_cell.length_a   1.000
_cell.length_b   1.000
_cell.length_c   1.000
_cell.angle_alpha   90.00
_cell.angle_beta   90.00
_cell.angle_gamma   90.00
#
_symmetry.space_group_name_H-M   'P 1'
#
loop_
_entity.id
_entity.type
_entity.pdbx_description
1 polymer ?
#
loop_
_entity_poly.entity_id
_entity_poly.type
_entity_poly.pdbx_seq_one_letter_code
_entity_poly.pdbx_strand_id
1 'polypeptide(L)'
;MPTTEEELKRRSFLYSLLMPVINQFIPGLNKGKGMYFLFVKSESTTPGGLPARPVLTSYYKSSHFKDRPYDLYTDYTSPNQTILCTDSYQSMYSQFLCGLCLSQQVLRVGSVFASGFIRAIKFLETHWVLLANDIRTGTINPRISDPLVRQSVMNILKPDPVLADLIEFECSKGTWAGIIPRLWPNTKYIDVIVTGTMSQYIPTLDYYSNGLPLVCTMYASSECYFGVNLNPLCNPNEVSYTLIPTMAYFEFLPLDRKMSEELVDLVDVELGKEYELVITTYSGMFLLGYRAFMGILPIYSLFNCYNG
;
A
#
# COMPACT_ATOMS: atom_id res chain seq x y z
N MET A 1 -6.08 -20.79 3.52
CA MET A 1 -5.04 -20.78 4.57
C MET A 1 -5.63 -20.15 5.81
N PRO A 2 -5.51 -20.76 7.00
CA PRO A 2 -5.95 -20.13 8.25
C PRO A 2 -5.02 -18.95 8.58
N THR A 3 -5.59 -17.81 8.93
CA THR A 3 -4.82 -16.67 9.44
C THR A 3 -4.67 -16.86 10.96
N THR A 4 -3.46 -17.10 11.42
CA THR A 4 -3.14 -17.28 12.83
C THR A 4 -2.75 -15.96 13.49
N GLU A 5 -2.83 -15.90 14.82
CA GLU A 5 -2.39 -14.74 15.59
C GLU A 5 -0.89 -14.46 15.37
N GLU A 6 -0.08 -15.50 15.26
CA GLU A 6 1.36 -15.40 15.02
C GLU A 6 1.67 -14.78 13.64
N GLU A 7 0.93 -15.16 12.60
CA GLU A 7 1.07 -14.52 11.28
C GLU A 7 0.67 -13.05 11.28
N LEU A 8 -0.38 -12.69 12.01
CA LEU A 8 -0.78 -11.29 12.15
C LEU A 8 0.30 -10.46 12.86
N LYS A 9 0.93 -10.99 13.90
CA LYS A 9 2.07 -10.36 14.60
C LYS A 9 3.26 -10.14 13.65
N ARG A 10 3.62 -11.15 12.85
CA ARG A 10 4.70 -11.05 11.88
C ARG A 10 4.42 -10.00 10.80
N ARG A 11 3.20 -9.96 10.28
CA ARG A 11 2.78 -8.93 9.33
C ARG A 11 2.88 -7.52 9.94
N SER A 12 2.39 -7.34 11.16
CA SER A 12 2.50 -6.08 11.88
C SER A 12 3.95 -5.69 12.12
N PHE A 13 4.82 -6.65 12.45
CA PHE A 13 6.25 -6.42 12.59
C PHE A 13 6.86 -5.91 11.29
N LEU A 14 6.61 -6.55 10.14
CA LEU A 14 7.13 -6.08 8.86
C LEU A 14 6.61 -4.67 8.53
N TYR A 15 5.33 -4.40 8.74
CA TYR A 15 4.79 -3.05 8.55
C TYR A 15 5.50 -1.99 9.41
N SER A 16 5.89 -2.35 10.64
CA SER A 16 6.61 -1.43 11.52
C SER A 16 8.01 -1.04 11.03
N LEU A 17 8.61 -1.85 10.14
CA LEU A 17 9.93 -1.57 9.56
C LEU A 17 9.87 -0.59 8.38
N LEU A 18 8.74 -0.50 7.67
CA LEU A 18 8.65 0.24 6.40
C LEU A 18 8.91 1.74 6.60
N MET A 19 8.20 2.36 7.52
CA MET A 19 8.28 3.81 7.70
C MET A 19 9.62 4.29 8.26
N PRO A 20 10.27 3.61 9.23
CA PRO A 20 11.62 3.93 9.64
C PRO A 20 12.64 3.89 8.50
N VAL A 21 12.53 2.90 7.60
CA VAL A 21 13.40 2.83 6.41
C VAL A 21 13.15 4.02 5.49
N ILE A 22 11.90 4.28 5.11
CA ILE A 22 11.57 5.38 4.19
C ILE A 22 11.97 6.74 4.77
N ASN A 23 11.79 6.94 6.08
CA ASN A 23 12.11 8.21 6.73
C ASN A 23 13.62 8.54 6.73
N GLN A 24 14.51 7.56 6.52
CA GLN A 24 15.94 7.81 6.32
C GLN A 24 16.19 8.53 4.98
N PHE A 25 15.41 8.22 3.96
CA PHE A 25 15.53 8.82 2.62
C PHE A 25 14.66 10.06 2.46
N ILE A 26 13.49 10.09 3.09
CA ILE A 26 12.52 11.18 3.03
C ILE A 26 12.19 11.60 4.47
N PRO A 27 13.00 12.52 5.07
CA PRO A 27 12.79 12.90 6.46
C PRO A 27 11.51 13.71 6.68
N GLY A 28 10.99 13.63 7.91
CA GLY A 28 9.85 14.43 8.34
C GLY A 28 8.49 13.80 8.02
N LEU A 29 8.42 12.52 7.71
CA LEU A 29 7.16 11.80 7.43
C LEU A 29 6.27 11.67 8.68
N ASN A 30 6.82 11.86 9.87
CA ASN A 30 6.10 11.94 11.14
C ASN A 30 5.35 13.27 11.36
N LYS A 31 5.46 14.23 10.43
CA LYS A 31 4.81 15.55 10.54
C LYS A 31 3.48 15.65 9.77
N GLY A 32 3.00 14.54 9.22
CA GLY A 32 1.77 14.51 8.45
C GLY A 32 1.24 13.11 8.23
N LYS A 33 0.26 13.00 7.34
CA LYS A 33 -0.55 11.81 7.16
C LYS A 33 -0.29 11.08 5.84
N GLY A 34 -0.65 9.80 5.82
CA GLY A 34 -0.78 9.02 4.59
C GLY A 34 -2.22 9.00 4.09
N MET A 35 -2.43 9.28 2.82
CA MET A 35 -3.70 9.03 2.15
C MET A 35 -3.60 7.71 1.39
N TYR A 36 -4.00 6.62 2.03
CA TYR A 36 -3.97 5.29 1.44
C TYR A 36 -5.38 4.80 1.16
N PHE A 37 -5.57 4.27 -0.05
CA PHE A 37 -6.82 3.63 -0.45
C PHE A 37 -6.80 2.15 -0.07
N LEU A 38 -7.38 1.87 1.09
CA LEU A 38 -7.45 0.55 1.70
C LEU A 38 -8.90 0.07 1.71
N PHE A 39 -9.13 -1.19 1.34
CA PHE A 39 -10.49 -1.71 1.20
C PHE A 39 -10.60 -3.11 1.79
N VAL A 40 -11.73 -3.38 2.42
CA VAL A 40 -12.18 -4.73 2.70
C VAL A 40 -13.04 -5.24 1.54
N LYS A 41 -12.97 -6.54 1.28
CA LYS A 41 -13.85 -7.21 0.32
C LYS A 41 -14.90 -8.05 1.06
N SER A 42 -15.97 -8.37 0.34
CA SER A 42 -16.99 -9.30 0.82
C SER A 42 -16.37 -10.64 1.21
N GLU A 43 -16.94 -11.25 2.22
CA GLU A 43 -16.56 -12.56 2.72
C GLU A 43 -17.45 -13.64 2.11
N SER A 44 -16.90 -14.83 1.97
CA SER A 44 -17.65 -16.06 1.69
C SER A 44 -17.46 -17.06 2.83
N THR A 45 -18.17 -18.14 2.80
CA THR A 45 -18.05 -19.19 3.78
C THR A 45 -17.56 -20.45 3.08
N THR A 46 -16.62 -21.16 3.69
CA THR A 46 -16.16 -22.47 3.20
C THR A 46 -17.28 -23.51 3.39
N PRO A 47 -17.25 -24.65 2.68
CA PRO A 47 -18.20 -25.74 2.91
C PRO A 47 -18.26 -26.23 4.38
N GLY A 48 -17.16 -26.09 5.13
CA GLY A 48 -17.08 -26.41 6.56
C GLY A 48 -17.53 -25.29 7.50
N GLY A 49 -18.13 -24.20 7.00
CA GLY A 49 -18.64 -23.10 7.83
C GLY A 49 -17.62 -22.05 8.26
N LEU A 50 -16.36 -22.16 7.85
CA LEU A 50 -15.34 -21.18 8.19
C LEU A 50 -15.42 -19.94 7.26
N PRO A 51 -15.19 -18.72 7.78
CA PRO A 51 -15.14 -17.53 6.95
C PRO A 51 -13.92 -17.57 6.00
N ALA A 52 -14.17 -17.35 4.71
CA ALA A 52 -13.16 -17.23 3.67
C ALA A 52 -13.15 -15.78 3.15
N ARG A 53 -12.01 -15.14 3.21
CA ARG A 53 -11.81 -13.74 2.84
C ARG A 53 -10.39 -13.49 2.35
N PRO A 54 -10.16 -12.45 1.51
CA PRO A 54 -8.82 -12.06 1.12
C PRO A 54 -7.96 -11.70 2.33
N VAL A 55 -6.67 -11.97 2.23
CA VAL A 55 -5.70 -11.76 3.31
C VAL A 55 -5.69 -10.33 3.84
N LEU A 56 -5.71 -9.32 2.96
CA LEU A 56 -5.77 -7.92 3.39
C LEU A 56 -7.07 -7.60 4.15
N THR A 57 -8.20 -8.19 3.73
CA THR A 57 -9.46 -8.07 4.48
C THR A 57 -9.34 -8.68 5.87
N SER A 58 -8.68 -9.85 5.99
CA SER A 58 -8.40 -10.47 7.30
C SER A 58 -7.57 -9.57 8.19
N TYR A 59 -6.50 -8.98 7.64
CA TYR A 59 -5.62 -8.07 8.37
C TYR A 59 -6.37 -6.80 8.83
N TYR A 60 -7.08 -6.11 7.92
CA TYR A 60 -7.79 -4.87 8.27
C TYR A 60 -8.94 -5.09 9.28
N LYS A 61 -9.56 -6.28 9.30
CA LYS A 61 -10.59 -6.64 10.28
C LYS A 61 -10.03 -7.15 11.60
N SER A 62 -8.74 -7.44 11.70
CA SER A 62 -8.09 -7.89 12.94
C SER A 62 -7.94 -6.77 13.98
N SER A 63 -7.74 -7.16 15.25
CA SER A 63 -7.38 -6.22 16.32
C SER A 63 -6.04 -5.53 16.05
N HIS A 64 -5.07 -6.25 15.44
CA HIS A 64 -3.77 -5.68 15.06
C HIS A 64 -3.87 -4.42 14.19
N PHE A 65 -4.89 -4.34 13.34
CA PHE A 65 -5.12 -3.15 12.53
C PHE A 65 -6.08 -2.16 13.20
N LYS A 66 -7.20 -2.65 13.74
CA LYS A 66 -8.25 -1.78 14.31
C LYS A 66 -7.81 -1.06 15.57
N ASP A 67 -7.10 -1.79 16.43
CA ASP A 67 -6.70 -1.33 17.77
C ASP A 67 -5.20 -0.99 17.82
N ARG A 68 -4.57 -0.79 16.63
CA ARG A 68 -3.16 -0.44 16.54
C ARG A 68 -2.87 0.83 17.33
N PRO A 69 -1.76 0.89 18.09
CA PRO A 69 -1.38 2.10 18.80
C PRO A 69 -1.18 3.25 17.82
N TYR A 70 -1.48 4.45 18.29
CA TYR A 70 -1.18 5.66 17.51
C TYR A 70 0.32 5.75 17.24
N ASP A 71 0.67 5.92 15.97
CA ASP A 71 2.03 6.10 15.51
C ASP A 71 2.07 7.22 14.47
N LEU A 72 2.94 8.20 14.69
CA LEU A 72 3.10 9.37 13.82
C LEU A 72 3.46 9.00 12.36
N TYR A 73 4.15 7.86 12.16
CA TYR A 73 4.53 7.41 10.82
C TYR A 73 3.43 6.65 10.09
N THR A 74 2.44 6.12 10.82
CA THR A 74 1.33 5.34 10.25
C THR A 74 -0.03 6.00 10.42
N ASP A 75 -0.05 7.31 10.68
CA ASP A 75 -1.28 8.08 10.74
C ASP A 75 -1.87 8.29 9.35
N TYR A 76 -3.15 7.95 9.20
CA TYR A 76 -3.87 7.99 7.92
C TYR A 76 -4.95 9.08 7.92
N THR A 77 -5.27 9.59 6.72
CA THR A 77 -6.41 10.50 6.54
C THR A 77 -7.75 9.80 6.73
N SER A 78 -7.80 8.50 6.45
CA SER A 78 -9.01 7.69 6.44
C SER A 78 -9.27 7.04 7.80
N PRO A 79 -10.38 7.36 8.48
CA PRO A 79 -10.83 6.62 9.66
C PRO A 79 -11.04 5.13 9.36
N ASN A 80 -10.85 4.26 10.37
CA ASN A 80 -11.05 2.82 10.20
C ASN A 80 -12.43 2.47 9.64
N GLN A 81 -13.47 3.20 10.02
CA GLN A 81 -14.85 2.98 9.55
C GLN A 81 -14.97 3.10 8.03
N THR A 82 -14.24 4.03 7.40
CA THR A 82 -14.25 4.19 5.94
C THR A 82 -13.52 3.05 5.24
N ILE A 83 -12.43 2.55 5.83
CA ILE A 83 -11.64 1.42 5.32
C ILE A 83 -12.44 0.10 5.45
N LEU A 84 -13.13 -0.08 6.57
CA LEU A 84 -13.89 -1.29 6.90
C LEU A 84 -15.28 -1.35 6.26
N CYS A 85 -15.72 -0.27 5.62
CA CYS A 85 -16.98 -0.25 4.87
C CYS A 85 -16.94 -1.24 3.71
N THR A 86 -17.91 -2.16 3.67
CA THR A 86 -17.98 -3.21 2.64
C THR A 86 -18.52 -2.72 1.30
N ASP A 87 -19.25 -1.60 1.30
CA ASP A 87 -19.67 -0.92 0.09
C ASP A 87 -18.47 -0.14 -0.49
N SER A 88 -18.02 -0.56 -1.67
CA SER A 88 -16.82 0.01 -2.29
C SER A 88 -16.98 1.47 -2.71
N TYR A 89 -18.20 1.89 -3.07
CA TYR A 89 -18.46 3.29 -3.41
C TYR A 89 -18.37 4.17 -2.17
N GLN A 90 -19.08 3.80 -1.11
CA GLN A 90 -19.07 4.56 0.14
C GLN A 90 -17.66 4.62 0.76
N SER A 91 -16.94 3.50 0.74
CA SER A 91 -15.55 3.44 1.20
C SER A 91 -14.65 4.39 0.40
N MET A 92 -14.63 4.29 -0.93
CA MET A 92 -13.79 5.11 -1.80
C MET A 92 -14.12 6.61 -1.67
N TYR A 93 -15.41 6.95 -1.74
CA TYR A 93 -15.88 8.32 -1.61
C TYR A 93 -15.46 8.95 -0.29
N SER A 94 -15.66 8.25 0.81
CA SER A 94 -15.35 8.73 2.16
C SER A 94 -13.84 8.86 2.39
N GLN A 95 -13.01 7.95 1.86
CA GLN A 95 -11.57 8.06 1.93
C GLN A 95 -11.07 9.28 1.14
N PHE A 96 -11.61 9.55 -0.05
CA PHE A 96 -11.31 10.78 -0.79
C PHE A 96 -11.73 12.04 -0.04
N LEU A 97 -12.95 12.05 0.49
CA LEU A 97 -13.46 13.22 1.21
C LEU A 97 -12.56 13.57 2.40
N CYS A 98 -12.17 12.58 3.20
CA CYS A 98 -11.21 12.78 4.29
C CYS A 98 -9.83 13.23 3.78
N GLY A 99 -9.33 12.62 2.70
CA GLY A 99 -8.03 12.96 2.10
C GLY A 99 -7.99 14.37 1.51
N LEU A 100 -9.09 14.86 0.96
CA LEU A 100 -9.21 16.23 0.45
C LEU A 100 -9.33 17.25 1.59
N CYS A 101 -10.17 16.99 2.60
CA CYS A 101 -10.28 17.85 3.77
C CYS A 101 -8.95 18.01 4.53
N LEU A 102 -8.10 17.01 4.50
CA LEU A 102 -6.80 16.99 5.17
C LEU A 102 -5.63 17.20 4.18
N SER A 103 -5.89 17.76 3.00
CA SER A 103 -4.93 17.86 1.88
C SER A 103 -3.58 18.43 2.27
N GLN A 104 -3.56 19.45 3.14
CA GLN A 104 -2.32 20.09 3.60
C GLN A 104 -1.49 19.21 4.55
N GLN A 105 -2.07 18.16 5.09
CA GLN A 105 -1.38 17.22 5.98
C GLN A 105 -0.88 15.97 5.25
N VAL A 106 -1.25 15.78 3.99
CA VAL A 106 -0.88 14.61 3.20
C VAL A 106 0.57 14.69 2.75
N LEU A 107 1.40 13.79 3.25
CA LEU A 107 2.82 13.68 2.87
C LEU A 107 3.10 12.50 1.94
N ARG A 108 2.19 11.54 1.86
CA ARG A 108 2.29 10.35 1.02
C ARG A 108 0.90 9.88 0.60
N VAL A 109 0.82 9.37 -0.60
CA VAL A 109 -0.41 8.81 -1.16
C VAL A 109 -0.14 7.41 -1.68
N GLY A 110 -1.15 6.55 -1.72
CA GLY A 110 -0.92 5.23 -2.27
C GLY A 110 -2.08 4.25 -2.14
N SER A 111 -1.77 3.06 -2.55
CA SER A 111 -2.59 1.85 -2.41
C SER A 111 -1.65 0.66 -2.50
N VAL A 112 -2.10 -0.55 -2.12
CA VAL A 112 -1.24 -1.74 -2.20
C VAL A 112 -0.71 -1.95 -3.62
N PHE A 113 -1.56 -1.82 -4.63
CA PHE A 113 -1.20 -2.01 -6.03
C PHE A 113 -1.43 -0.75 -6.87
N ALA A 114 -0.54 -0.51 -7.84
CA ALA A 114 -0.65 0.60 -8.80
C ALA A 114 -2.02 0.68 -9.48
N SER A 115 -2.59 -0.45 -9.90
CA SER A 115 -3.92 -0.51 -10.52
C SER A 115 -5.04 -0.04 -9.59
N GLY A 116 -4.92 -0.30 -8.28
CA GLY A 116 -5.86 0.17 -7.26
C GLY A 116 -5.80 1.68 -7.09
N PHE A 117 -4.62 2.24 -7.07
CA PHE A 117 -4.42 3.68 -6.97
C PHE A 117 -4.93 4.43 -8.21
N ILE A 118 -4.63 3.93 -9.42
CA ILE A 118 -5.15 4.51 -10.67
C ILE A 118 -6.69 4.46 -10.69
N ARG A 119 -7.30 3.36 -10.23
CA ARG A 119 -8.77 3.27 -10.09
C ARG A 119 -9.30 4.34 -9.14
N ALA A 120 -8.58 4.62 -8.05
CA ALA A 120 -8.96 5.71 -7.14
C ALA A 120 -8.91 7.06 -7.85
N ILE A 121 -7.85 7.40 -8.58
CA ILE A 121 -7.79 8.67 -9.33
C ILE A 121 -8.90 8.77 -10.38
N LYS A 122 -9.23 7.68 -11.09
CA LYS A 122 -10.37 7.63 -12.01
C LYS A 122 -11.74 7.82 -11.31
N PHE A 123 -11.86 7.34 -10.08
CA PHE A 123 -13.02 7.63 -9.26
C PHE A 123 -13.13 9.12 -8.94
N LEU A 124 -12.01 9.76 -8.59
CA LEU A 124 -11.96 11.20 -8.37
C LEU A 124 -12.36 11.99 -9.63
N GLU A 125 -11.84 11.60 -10.82
CA GLU A 125 -12.22 12.21 -12.11
C GLU A 125 -13.75 12.22 -12.32
N THR A 126 -14.44 11.20 -11.85
CA THR A 126 -15.89 11.04 -12.03
C THR A 126 -16.68 11.77 -10.95
N HIS A 127 -16.14 11.93 -9.74
CA HIS A 127 -16.92 12.33 -8.57
C HIS A 127 -16.47 13.63 -7.91
N TRP A 128 -15.46 14.32 -8.44
CA TRP A 128 -14.90 15.52 -7.81
C TRP A 128 -15.94 16.62 -7.56
N VAL A 129 -16.95 16.77 -8.46
CA VAL A 129 -18.02 17.76 -8.29
C VAL A 129 -18.83 17.51 -7.01
N LEU A 130 -19.15 16.24 -6.74
CA LEU A 130 -19.89 15.87 -5.53
C LEU A 130 -19.03 16.07 -4.27
N LEU A 131 -17.75 15.70 -4.36
CA LEU A 131 -16.79 15.88 -3.26
C LEU A 131 -16.57 17.36 -2.94
N ALA A 132 -16.41 18.20 -3.94
CA ALA A 132 -16.28 19.66 -3.78
C ALA A 132 -17.54 20.26 -3.13
N ASN A 133 -18.74 19.84 -3.57
CA ASN A 133 -19.99 20.30 -2.97
C ASN A 133 -20.11 19.90 -1.49
N ASP A 134 -19.75 18.66 -1.14
CA ASP A 134 -19.78 18.19 0.25
C ASP A 134 -18.81 19.00 1.12
N ILE A 135 -17.61 19.31 0.61
CA ILE A 135 -16.63 20.14 1.30
C ILE A 135 -17.14 21.59 1.45
N ARG A 136 -17.73 22.15 0.40
CA ARG A 136 -18.30 23.50 0.41
C ARG A 136 -19.34 23.67 1.48
N THR A 137 -20.24 22.69 1.60
CA THR A 137 -21.40 22.76 2.50
C THR A 137 -21.12 22.17 3.88
N GLY A 138 -20.05 21.39 4.04
CA GLY A 138 -19.82 20.62 5.27
C GLY A 138 -20.86 19.50 5.49
N THR A 139 -21.52 19.04 4.42
CA THR A 139 -22.61 18.06 4.46
C THR A 139 -22.29 16.88 3.56
N ILE A 140 -22.19 15.69 4.15
CA ILE A 140 -21.88 14.48 3.37
C ILE A 140 -23.06 14.03 2.51
N ASN A 141 -22.76 13.65 1.26
CA ASN A 141 -23.72 13.18 0.27
C ASN A 141 -24.64 12.06 0.83
N PRO A 142 -25.98 12.11 0.59
CA PRO A 142 -26.92 11.10 1.08
C PRO A 142 -26.65 9.67 0.59
N ARG A 143 -25.93 9.50 -0.54
CA ARG A 143 -25.50 8.16 -1.02
C ARG A 143 -24.56 7.44 -0.05
N ILE A 144 -23.90 8.18 0.83
CA ILE A 144 -23.13 7.61 1.94
C ILE A 144 -24.13 7.34 3.06
N SER A 145 -24.67 6.15 3.10
CA SER A 145 -25.77 5.77 4.00
C SER A 145 -25.32 5.02 5.26
N ASP A 146 -24.10 4.45 5.27
CA ASP A 146 -23.54 3.76 6.44
C ASP A 146 -23.40 4.74 7.62
N PRO A 147 -24.09 4.52 8.76
CA PRO A 147 -24.08 5.47 9.87
C PRO A 147 -22.68 5.66 10.50
N LEU A 148 -21.88 4.60 10.59
CA LEU A 148 -20.54 4.66 11.20
C LEU A 148 -19.57 5.41 10.28
N VAL A 149 -19.67 5.21 8.97
CA VAL A 149 -18.92 5.96 7.97
C VAL A 149 -19.29 7.44 8.05
N ARG A 150 -20.58 7.76 8.01
CA ARG A 150 -21.05 9.15 8.13
C ARG A 150 -20.52 9.82 9.37
N GLN A 151 -20.68 9.19 10.52
CA GLN A 151 -20.23 9.74 11.80
C GLN A 151 -18.72 10.03 11.79
N SER A 152 -17.92 9.09 11.31
CA SER A 152 -16.46 9.23 11.29
C SER A 152 -16.00 10.33 10.33
N VAL A 153 -16.64 10.45 9.16
CA VAL A 153 -16.34 11.51 8.18
C VAL A 153 -16.75 12.88 8.70
N MET A 154 -17.92 13.02 9.35
CA MET A 154 -18.41 14.29 9.88
C MET A 154 -17.53 14.86 11.01
N ASN A 155 -16.70 14.04 11.66
CA ASN A 155 -15.69 14.53 12.61
C ASN A 155 -14.56 15.32 11.90
N ILE A 156 -14.31 15.04 10.61
CA ILE A 156 -13.27 15.65 9.78
C ILE A 156 -13.86 16.75 8.89
N LEU A 157 -14.99 16.46 8.24
CA LEU A 157 -15.64 17.37 7.30
C LEU A 157 -16.18 18.61 8.01
N LYS A 158 -15.73 19.77 7.55
CA LYS A 158 -16.24 21.09 7.96
C LYS A 158 -16.49 21.89 6.68
N PRO A 159 -17.43 22.87 6.70
CA PRO A 159 -17.61 23.75 5.56
C PRO A 159 -16.31 24.47 5.20
N ASP A 160 -15.83 24.28 3.98
CA ASP A 160 -14.65 24.96 3.45
C ASP A 160 -14.86 25.33 1.97
N PRO A 161 -15.50 26.48 1.71
CA PRO A 161 -15.72 26.97 0.33
C PRO A 161 -14.41 27.23 -0.42
N VAL A 162 -13.34 27.65 0.26
CA VAL A 162 -12.06 27.95 -0.38
C VAL A 162 -11.40 26.68 -0.91
N LEU A 163 -11.40 25.63 -0.12
CA LEU A 163 -10.91 24.31 -0.56
C LEU A 163 -11.78 23.76 -1.69
N ALA A 164 -13.08 23.92 -1.62
CA ALA A 164 -13.99 23.49 -2.69
C ALA A 164 -13.70 24.22 -4.01
N ASP A 165 -13.51 25.55 -3.97
CA ASP A 165 -13.15 26.36 -5.15
C ASP A 165 -11.81 25.89 -5.74
N LEU A 166 -10.81 25.57 -4.91
CA LEU A 166 -9.54 25.00 -5.33
C LEU A 166 -9.73 23.68 -6.06
N ILE A 167 -10.52 22.75 -5.50
CA ILE A 167 -10.78 21.44 -6.10
C ILE A 167 -11.48 21.63 -7.45
N GLU A 168 -12.51 22.45 -7.52
CA GLU A 168 -13.23 22.75 -8.76
C GLU A 168 -12.29 23.34 -9.81
N PHE A 169 -11.48 24.32 -9.44
CA PHE A 169 -10.51 24.95 -10.34
C PHE A 169 -9.50 23.94 -10.86
N GLU A 170 -8.92 23.11 -10.00
CA GLU A 170 -7.89 22.14 -10.40
C GLU A 170 -8.45 20.98 -11.24
N CYS A 171 -9.64 20.48 -10.90
CA CYS A 171 -10.25 19.36 -11.60
C CYS A 171 -10.91 19.75 -12.92
N SER A 172 -11.33 21.02 -13.10
CA SER A 172 -11.95 21.53 -14.34
C SER A 172 -10.95 21.93 -15.43
N LYS A 173 -9.63 21.88 -15.19
CA LYS A 173 -8.58 22.34 -16.13
C LYS A 173 -8.48 21.56 -17.45
N GLY A 174 -9.32 20.56 -17.72
CA GLY A 174 -9.27 19.75 -18.94
C GLY A 174 -8.06 18.79 -19.02
N THR A 175 -7.14 18.84 -18.07
CA THR A 175 -6.01 17.91 -17.94
C THR A 175 -5.84 17.44 -16.50
N TRP A 176 -5.60 16.15 -16.36
CA TRP A 176 -5.33 15.50 -15.07
C TRP A 176 -3.82 15.30 -14.82
N ALA A 177 -2.97 15.81 -15.72
CA ALA A 177 -1.52 15.80 -15.52
C ALA A 177 -1.16 16.50 -14.20
N GLY A 178 -0.41 15.80 -13.34
CA GLY A 178 0.04 16.33 -12.06
C GLY A 178 -1.08 16.61 -11.06
N ILE A 179 -2.24 15.98 -11.18
CA ILE A 179 -3.38 16.25 -10.26
C ILE A 179 -3.03 15.94 -8.80
N ILE A 180 -2.15 14.98 -8.55
CA ILE A 180 -1.76 14.59 -7.18
C ILE A 180 -1.09 15.78 -6.46
N PRO A 181 0.04 16.36 -6.91
CA PRO A 181 0.64 17.50 -6.22
C PRO A 181 -0.21 18.78 -6.31
N ARG A 182 -1.16 18.89 -7.25
CA ARG A 182 -2.07 20.04 -7.32
C ARG A 182 -3.11 20.04 -6.22
N LEU A 183 -3.62 18.85 -5.82
CA LEU A 183 -4.61 18.70 -4.75
C LEU A 183 -3.96 18.43 -3.37
N TRP A 184 -2.81 17.76 -3.36
CA TRP A 184 -2.06 17.41 -2.14
C TRP A 184 -0.61 17.94 -2.25
N PRO A 185 -0.40 19.25 -2.07
CA PRO A 185 0.85 19.93 -2.43
C PRO A 185 2.06 19.48 -1.60
N ASN A 186 1.84 18.89 -0.44
CA ASN A 186 2.90 18.42 0.45
C ASN A 186 3.29 16.95 0.22
N THR A 187 2.67 16.28 -0.76
CA THR A 187 2.97 14.88 -1.09
C THR A 187 4.42 14.73 -1.57
N LYS A 188 5.12 13.79 -0.97
CA LYS A 188 6.54 13.54 -1.23
C LYS A 188 6.77 12.32 -2.12
N TYR A 189 5.88 11.33 -2.09
CA TYR A 189 5.99 10.10 -2.88
C TYR A 189 4.64 9.37 -2.99
N ILE A 190 4.60 8.42 -3.91
CA ILE A 190 3.49 7.47 -4.09
C ILE A 190 3.97 6.10 -3.63
N ASP A 191 3.25 5.50 -2.66
CA ASP A 191 3.51 4.16 -2.14
C ASP A 191 2.60 3.15 -2.85
N VAL A 192 3.17 2.42 -3.77
CA VAL A 192 2.45 1.43 -4.59
C VAL A 192 3.40 0.32 -5.07
N ILE A 193 2.90 -0.90 -5.19
CA ILE A 193 3.63 -1.95 -5.88
C ILE A 193 3.56 -1.69 -7.39
N VAL A 194 4.74 -1.43 -7.99
CA VAL A 194 4.93 -1.21 -9.45
C VAL A 194 5.89 -2.21 -10.08
N THR A 195 6.25 -3.28 -9.37
CA THR A 195 7.10 -4.37 -9.90
C THR A 195 6.27 -5.43 -10.63
N GLY A 196 6.92 -6.26 -11.42
CA GLY A 196 6.28 -7.32 -12.21
C GLY A 196 5.23 -6.75 -13.18
N THR A 197 4.07 -7.36 -13.24
CA THR A 197 2.97 -6.93 -14.12
C THR A 197 2.42 -5.53 -13.80
N MET A 198 2.70 -4.98 -12.62
CA MET A 198 2.27 -3.64 -12.24
C MET A 198 3.11 -2.55 -12.89
N SER A 199 4.29 -2.85 -13.44
CA SER A 199 5.17 -1.87 -14.10
C SER A 199 4.52 -1.17 -15.30
N GLN A 200 3.56 -1.82 -15.97
CA GLN A 200 2.79 -1.22 -17.04
C GLN A 200 2.02 0.06 -16.64
N TYR A 201 1.80 0.27 -15.35
CA TYR A 201 1.08 1.43 -14.84
C TYR A 201 1.99 2.63 -14.51
N ILE A 202 3.32 2.48 -14.57
CA ILE A 202 4.28 3.55 -14.26
C ILE A 202 4.02 4.80 -15.09
N PRO A 203 3.87 4.77 -16.43
CA PRO A 203 3.63 5.97 -17.23
C PRO A 203 2.34 6.71 -16.82
N THR A 204 1.30 5.97 -16.42
CA THR A 204 0.05 6.58 -15.95
C THR A 204 0.20 7.22 -14.57
N LEU A 205 0.98 6.61 -13.68
CA LEU A 205 1.30 7.19 -12.38
C LEU A 205 2.13 8.47 -12.53
N ASP A 206 3.13 8.46 -13.40
CA ASP A 206 3.96 9.63 -13.71
C ASP A 206 3.12 10.78 -14.26
N TYR A 207 2.17 10.50 -15.14
CA TYR A 207 1.23 11.48 -15.66
C TYR A 207 0.42 12.15 -14.52
N TYR A 208 -0.13 11.39 -13.60
CA TYR A 208 -0.93 11.94 -12.49
C TYR A 208 -0.09 12.59 -11.40
N SER A 209 1.16 12.18 -11.23
CA SER A 209 2.02 12.61 -10.13
C SER A 209 2.99 13.73 -10.49
N ASN A 210 3.18 14.01 -11.78
CA ASN A 210 4.22 14.91 -12.27
C ASN A 210 5.62 14.50 -11.78
N GLY A 211 5.93 13.19 -11.82
CA GLY A 211 7.24 12.66 -11.50
C GLY A 211 7.54 12.52 -10.00
N LEU A 212 6.54 12.48 -9.14
CA LEU A 212 6.78 12.10 -7.74
C LEU A 212 7.40 10.69 -7.66
N PRO A 213 8.34 10.44 -6.74
CA PRO A 213 8.93 9.12 -6.56
C PRO A 213 7.87 8.03 -6.37
N LEU A 214 8.02 6.91 -7.08
CA LEU A 214 7.22 5.70 -6.90
C LEU A 214 7.97 4.77 -5.95
N VAL A 215 7.41 4.48 -4.80
CA VAL A 215 8.06 3.71 -3.75
C VAL A 215 7.44 2.33 -3.62
N CYS A 216 8.22 1.30 -3.89
CA CYS A 216 7.89 -0.10 -3.59
C CYS A 216 8.51 -0.49 -2.27
N THR A 217 7.71 -0.65 -1.22
CA THR A 217 8.22 -0.78 0.15
C THR A 217 8.54 -2.21 0.54
N MET A 218 7.77 -3.19 0.05
CA MET A 218 7.84 -4.56 0.54
C MET A 218 7.62 -5.60 -0.56
N TYR A 219 8.16 -6.80 -0.33
CA TYR A 219 7.87 -8.01 -1.09
C TYR A 219 6.94 -8.90 -0.28
N ALA A 220 5.78 -9.21 -0.83
CA ALA A 220 4.75 -9.97 -0.13
C ALA A 220 3.85 -10.76 -1.07
N SER A 221 3.32 -11.86 -0.58
CA SER A 221 2.23 -12.62 -1.18
C SER A 221 1.04 -12.73 -0.21
N SER A 222 0.00 -13.44 -0.64
CA SER A 222 -1.13 -13.75 0.25
C SER A 222 -0.73 -14.66 1.41
N GLU A 223 0.28 -15.48 1.25
CA GLU A 223 0.72 -16.51 2.18
C GLU A 223 1.74 -15.98 3.17
N CYS A 224 2.67 -15.14 2.71
CA CYS A 224 3.76 -14.64 3.53
C CYS A 224 4.20 -13.24 3.08
N TYR A 225 4.73 -12.48 4.02
CA TYR A 225 5.49 -11.27 3.75
C TYR A 225 6.98 -11.63 3.84
N PHE A 226 7.74 -11.37 2.78
CA PHE A 226 9.09 -11.91 2.62
C PHE A 226 10.16 -10.94 3.07
N GLY A 227 10.05 -9.67 2.68
CA GLY A 227 11.12 -8.73 2.92
C GLY A 227 10.75 -7.28 2.64
N VAL A 228 11.72 -6.42 2.86
CA VAL A 228 11.62 -4.96 2.71
C VAL A 228 12.61 -4.43 1.69
N ASN A 229 12.24 -3.37 0.99
CA ASN A 229 13.14 -2.62 0.15
C ASN A 229 13.91 -1.62 1.02
N LEU A 230 15.23 -1.80 1.11
CA LEU A 230 16.11 -0.90 1.88
C LEU A 230 16.59 0.32 1.08
N ASN A 231 16.27 0.38 -0.24
CA ASN A 231 16.53 1.54 -1.08
C ASN A 231 15.21 2.03 -1.74
N PRO A 232 14.29 2.63 -0.97
CA PRO A 232 12.94 2.93 -1.42
C PRO A 232 12.86 3.96 -2.56
N LEU A 233 13.92 4.75 -2.79
CA LEU A 233 13.98 5.75 -3.87
C LEU A 233 14.70 5.25 -5.13
N CYS A 234 15.06 3.97 -5.22
CA CYS A 234 15.60 3.39 -6.45
C CYS A 234 14.57 3.43 -7.60
N ASN A 235 15.06 3.32 -8.83
CA ASN A 235 14.14 3.19 -9.97
C ASN A 235 13.29 1.91 -9.83
N PRO A 236 12.03 1.92 -10.32
CA PRO A 236 11.14 0.76 -10.21
C PRO A 236 11.69 -0.55 -10.78
N ASN A 237 12.56 -0.50 -11.78
CA ASN A 237 13.22 -1.66 -12.39
C ASN A 237 14.49 -2.12 -11.65
N GLU A 238 14.95 -1.35 -10.65
CA GLU A 238 16.09 -1.68 -9.79
C GLU A 238 15.67 -2.12 -8.38
N VAL A 239 14.36 -2.22 -8.15
CA VAL A 239 13.81 -2.60 -6.84
C VAL A 239 14.33 -3.97 -6.42
N SER A 240 14.95 -4.01 -5.25
CA SER A 240 15.39 -5.23 -4.59
C SER A 240 14.85 -5.28 -3.15
N TYR A 241 14.76 -6.49 -2.61
CA TYR A 241 14.19 -6.69 -1.29
C TYR A 241 15.14 -7.52 -0.43
N THR A 242 15.37 -7.07 0.78
CA THR A 242 16.08 -7.84 1.81
C THR A 242 15.08 -8.76 2.48
N LEU A 243 15.29 -10.07 2.35
CA LEU A 243 14.47 -11.08 3.03
C LEU A 243 14.62 -10.97 4.54
N ILE A 244 13.52 -11.18 5.26
CA ILE A 244 13.50 -11.24 6.72
C ILE A 244 13.38 -12.71 7.13
N PRO A 245 14.47 -13.36 7.61
CA PRO A 245 14.51 -14.81 7.81
C PRO A 245 13.48 -15.34 8.81
N THR A 246 12.98 -14.48 9.70
CA THR A 246 11.98 -14.84 10.71
C THR A 246 10.54 -14.88 10.18
N MET A 247 10.31 -14.52 8.90
CA MET A 247 8.95 -14.48 8.33
C MET A 247 8.47 -15.85 7.88
N ALA A 248 9.36 -16.68 7.35
CA ALA A 248 9.09 -18.05 6.91
C ALA A 248 10.41 -18.85 6.87
N TYR A 249 10.33 -20.14 6.64
CA TYR A 249 11.49 -20.90 6.20
C TYR A 249 11.59 -20.76 4.69
N PHE A 250 12.75 -20.27 4.23
CA PHE A 250 13.03 -19.95 2.84
C PHE A 250 13.96 -20.99 2.24
N GLU A 251 13.55 -21.58 1.13
CA GLU A 251 14.32 -22.49 0.30
C GLU A 251 14.32 -21.96 -1.15
N PHE A 252 15.28 -22.36 -1.94
CA PHE A 252 15.51 -21.82 -3.27
C PHE A 252 15.71 -22.96 -4.28
N LEU A 253 14.89 -23.01 -5.31
CA LEU A 253 15.03 -23.96 -6.41
C LEU A 253 15.82 -23.30 -7.54
N PRO A 254 17.02 -23.79 -7.88
CA PRO A 254 17.81 -23.22 -8.99
C PRO A 254 17.06 -23.32 -10.32
N LEU A 255 17.07 -22.23 -11.09
CA LEU A 255 16.45 -22.22 -12.42
C LEU A 255 17.30 -22.87 -13.51
N ASP A 256 18.61 -22.95 -13.29
CA ASP A 256 19.50 -23.71 -14.17
C ASP A 256 19.39 -25.22 -13.87
N ARG A 257 18.46 -25.87 -14.59
CA ARG A 257 18.15 -27.30 -14.44
C ARG A 257 19.34 -28.26 -14.72
N LYS A 258 20.49 -27.72 -15.11
CA LYS A 258 21.71 -28.53 -15.29
C LYS A 258 22.42 -28.82 -13.98
N MET A 259 22.07 -28.14 -12.89
CA MET A 259 22.81 -28.25 -11.63
C MET A 259 22.12 -29.12 -10.57
N SER A 260 20.85 -29.09 -10.36
CA SER A 260 20.07 -30.07 -9.59
C SER A 260 18.57 -29.67 -9.51
N GLU A 261 17.70 -30.63 -9.23
CA GLU A 261 16.32 -30.41 -8.83
C GLU A 261 16.19 -30.27 -7.28
N GLU A 262 17.32 -30.12 -6.59
CA GLU A 262 17.37 -30.04 -5.13
C GLU A 262 17.22 -28.57 -4.67
N LEU A 263 16.46 -28.41 -3.59
CA LEU A 263 16.30 -27.12 -2.92
C LEU A 263 17.60 -26.72 -2.21
N VAL A 264 17.91 -25.45 -2.26
CA VAL A 264 19.07 -24.85 -1.65
C VAL A 264 18.64 -23.97 -0.47
N ASP A 265 19.31 -24.08 0.65
CA ASP A 265 19.05 -23.23 1.81
C ASP A 265 19.50 -21.78 1.57
N LEU A 266 18.92 -20.82 2.32
CA LEU A 266 19.24 -19.39 2.20
C LEU A 266 20.75 -19.09 2.35
N VAL A 267 21.46 -19.88 3.15
CA VAL A 267 22.90 -19.70 3.41
C VAL A 267 23.79 -20.18 2.25
N ASP A 268 23.25 -21.02 1.37
CA ASP A 268 23.98 -21.65 0.26
C ASP A 268 23.63 -21.04 -1.11
N VAL A 269 22.80 -19.98 -1.14
CA VAL A 269 22.50 -19.29 -2.39
C VAL A 269 23.71 -18.56 -2.95
N GLU A 270 23.92 -18.62 -4.25
CA GLU A 270 25.06 -18.03 -4.92
C GLU A 270 24.69 -16.69 -5.59
N LEU A 271 25.58 -15.71 -5.49
CA LEU A 271 25.42 -14.40 -6.11
C LEU A 271 25.32 -14.51 -7.64
N GLY A 272 24.39 -13.77 -8.23
CA GLY A 272 24.20 -13.70 -9.67
C GLY A 272 23.43 -14.89 -10.28
N LYS A 273 23.05 -15.87 -9.46
CA LYS A 273 22.18 -16.97 -9.90
C LYS A 273 20.70 -16.61 -9.70
N GLU A 274 19.85 -17.26 -10.47
CA GLU A 274 18.40 -17.12 -10.42
C GLU A 274 17.77 -18.35 -9.78
N TYR A 275 16.79 -18.11 -8.92
CA TYR A 275 16.08 -19.12 -8.15
C TYR A 275 14.58 -18.89 -8.17
N GLU A 276 13.82 -19.98 -8.06
CA GLU A 276 12.43 -19.95 -7.66
C GLU A 276 12.34 -20.04 -6.14
N LEU A 277 11.60 -19.11 -5.52
CA LEU A 277 11.46 -19.06 -4.06
C LEU A 277 10.44 -20.10 -3.61
N VAL A 278 10.84 -20.95 -2.68
CA VAL A 278 10.00 -21.91 -1.98
C VAL A 278 9.90 -21.50 -0.52
N ILE A 279 8.69 -21.52 0.03
CA ILE A 279 8.48 -21.11 1.42
C ILE A 279 7.69 -22.14 2.21
N THR A 280 8.06 -22.31 3.47
CA THR A 280 7.26 -23.01 4.48
C THR A 280 6.85 -21.99 5.54
N THR A 281 5.54 -21.75 5.63
CA THR A 281 4.98 -20.78 6.60
C THR A 281 4.79 -21.40 7.97
N TYR A 282 4.59 -20.57 9.00
CA TYR A 282 4.31 -21.02 10.37
C TYR A 282 2.99 -21.78 10.53
N SER A 283 2.06 -21.65 9.60
CA SER A 283 0.83 -22.47 9.57
C SER A 283 1.06 -23.86 8.98
N GLY A 284 2.31 -24.24 8.69
CA GLY A 284 2.67 -25.53 8.10
C GLY A 284 2.31 -25.66 6.63
N MET A 285 2.02 -24.55 5.94
CA MET A 285 1.75 -24.56 4.51
C MET A 285 3.06 -24.52 3.74
N PHE A 286 3.31 -25.61 3.02
CA PHE A 286 4.37 -25.71 2.03
C PHE A 286 3.86 -25.16 0.70
N LEU A 287 4.49 -24.13 0.18
CA LEU A 287 4.18 -23.53 -1.11
C LEU A 287 5.34 -23.71 -2.06
N LEU A 288 5.16 -24.64 -3.00
CA LEU A 288 5.97 -24.75 -4.20
C LEU A 288 5.58 -23.65 -5.19
N GLY A 289 6.57 -22.85 -5.59
CA GLY A 289 6.49 -22.14 -6.85
C GLY A 289 5.87 -20.77 -6.84
N TYR A 290 6.37 -19.82 -6.07
CA TYR A 290 6.35 -18.44 -6.52
C TYR A 290 7.47 -18.23 -7.52
N ARG A 291 7.14 -18.23 -8.83
CA ARG A 291 8.08 -17.82 -9.88
C ARG A 291 8.35 -16.31 -9.76
N ALA A 292 8.98 -15.91 -8.69
CA ALA A 292 9.71 -14.67 -8.64
C ALA A 292 11.15 -15.01 -9.04
N PHE A 293 11.57 -14.57 -10.21
CA PHE A 293 12.97 -14.60 -10.58
C PHE A 293 13.73 -13.74 -9.56
N MET A 294 14.34 -14.39 -8.58
CA MET A 294 15.18 -13.73 -7.61
C MET A 294 16.62 -13.80 -8.08
N GLY A 295 17.11 -12.72 -8.67
CA GLY A 295 18.54 -12.50 -8.76
C GLY A 295 19.08 -12.19 -7.38
N ILE A 296 20.06 -12.96 -6.89
CA ILE A 296 20.75 -12.67 -5.63
C ILE A 296 21.74 -11.54 -5.87
N LEU A 297 21.48 -10.37 -5.27
CA LEU A 297 22.38 -9.20 -5.33
C LEU A 297 23.32 -9.17 -4.12
N PRO A 298 24.57 -8.67 -4.29
CA PRO A 298 25.50 -8.52 -3.19
C PRO A 298 24.96 -7.55 -2.13
N ILE A 299 25.06 -7.92 -0.86
CA ILE A 299 24.71 -7.05 0.28
C ILE A 299 25.56 -5.77 0.29
N TYR A 300 26.73 -5.79 -0.33
CA TYR A 300 27.67 -4.65 -0.38
C TYR A 300 27.20 -3.43 -1.20
N SER A 301 26.19 -3.54 -2.03
CA SER A 301 25.65 -2.37 -2.75
C SER A 301 24.87 -1.42 -1.85
N LEU A 302 24.48 -1.85 -0.66
CA LEU A 302 23.70 -1.03 0.29
C LEU A 302 24.56 -0.10 1.15
N PHE A 303 25.89 -0.34 1.29
CA PHE A 303 26.79 0.47 2.11
C PHE A 303 27.52 1.57 1.36
N ASN A 304 27.53 1.57 0.02
CA ASN A 304 28.25 2.58 -0.76
C ASN A 304 27.49 3.89 -1.01
N CYS A 305 26.26 4.03 -0.53
CA CYS A 305 25.51 5.28 -0.62
C CYS A 305 25.79 6.29 0.52
N TYR A 306 26.71 5.97 1.43
CA TYR A 306 26.99 6.81 2.61
C TYR A 306 28.32 7.56 2.57
N ASN A 307 29.05 7.56 1.45
CA ASN A 307 30.27 8.37 1.27
C ASN A 307 30.19 9.20 -0.02
N GLY A 308 29.36 10.26 0.01
CA GLY A 308 29.31 11.28 -1.03
C GLY A 308 28.60 12.50 -0.49
#